data_d30e2da52dbb70e8686d76ea1e2fae07
#
_entry.id   d30e2da52dbb70e8686d76ea1e2fae07
#
_cell.length_a   1.000
_cell.length_b   1.000
_cell.length_c   1.000
_cell.angle_alpha   90.00
_cell.angle_beta   90.00
_cell.angle_gamma   90.00
#
_symmetry.space_group_name_H-M   'P 1'
#
loop_
_entity.id
_entity.type
_entity.pdbx_description
1 polymer ?
#
loop_
_entity_poly.entity_id
_entity_poly.type
_entity_poly.pdbx_seq_one_letter_code
_entity_poly.pdbx_strand_id
1 'polypeptide(L)'
;NIRRPDVVCKATDHVSDMIELIKRIEANGHTYMSGGNLYYDVSTYADYGKLANLRLDDQKAGARVGVDENKRNPYDFVLWFTKSKFENQALSWESPWGKGYPGWHIECSAMSMKYLGDHFDIHTGGIDHIPIHHTNEIAQSEGATGKKWVNYWLHNEFLVVKNDASGDGDKMSKSAGNFLRLQTLADKGYDALDYRYFLLGAQYRSQVFFSWDAMESAKNARKALVKRAAQIIEASHGKASSSLGKKAQGYIDSFKAALENDLATPQAMSALHLAVKDSELKAEEAL
;
A
#
# COMPACT_ATOMS: atom_id res chain seq x y z
N ASN A 1 -8.50 -0.33 17.03
CA ASN A 1 -7.34 -1.21 17.22
C ASN A 1 -6.21 -1.05 16.17
N ILE A 2 -6.14 0.09 15.48
CA ILE A 2 -5.00 0.48 14.66
C ILE A 2 -4.31 1.65 15.37
N ARG A 3 -3.00 1.54 15.60
CA ARG A 3 -2.21 2.66 16.13
C ARG A 3 -2.30 3.83 15.16
N ARG A 4 -2.55 5.04 15.66
CA ARG A 4 -2.54 6.23 14.83
C ARG A 4 -1.13 6.46 14.29
N PRO A 5 -0.98 6.82 13.00
CA PRO A 5 0.30 7.27 12.46
C PRO A 5 0.85 8.48 13.22
N ASP A 6 2.17 8.61 13.26
CA ASP A 6 2.81 9.75 13.93
C ASP A 6 2.53 11.07 13.19
N VAL A 7 2.45 11.00 11.84
CA VAL A 7 2.10 12.14 10.97
C VAL A 7 0.91 11.79 10.08
N VAL A 8 -0.07 12.69 10.04
CA VAL A 8 -1.17 12.71 9.06
C VAL A 8 -1.21 14.11 8.49
N CYS A 9 -0.97 14.25 7.19
CA CYS A 9 -0.90 15.53 6.51
C CYS A 9 -1.84 15.62 5.31
N LYS A 10 -2.13 16.85 4.86
CA LYS A 10 -2.93 17.12 3.67
C LYS A 10 -2.02 17.59 2.55
N ALA A 11 -2.21 17.10 1.33
CA ALA A 11 -1.45 17.53 0.16
C ALA A 11 -1.55 19.05 -0.07
N THR A 12 -2.72 19.64 0.16
CA THR A 12 -2.95 21.10 0.04
C THR A 12 -2.09 21.96 0.97
N ASP A 13 -1.62 21.41 2.09
CA ASP A 13 -0.75 22.13 3.04
C ASP A 13 0.73 22.05 2.62
N HIS A 14 1.05 21.28 1.56
CA HIS A 14 2.41 20.96 1.11
C HIS A 14 2.74 21.43 -0.31
N VAL A 15 1.93 22.29 -0.90
CA VAL A 15 2.16 22.76 -2.28
C VAL A 15 3.50 23.49 -2.42
N SER A 16 3.92 24.26 -1.41
CA SER A 16 5.25 24.88 -1.40
C SER A 16 6.39 23.86 -1.41
N ASP A 17 6.24 22.75 -0.67
CA ASP A 17 7.22 21.65 -0.64
C ASP A 17 7.28 20.96 -2.02
N MET A 18 6.14 20.79 -2.69
CA MET A 18 6.07 20.25 -4.05
C MET A 18 6.78 21.15 -5.05
N ILE A 19 6.57 22.47 -4.98
CA ILE A 19 7.26 23.45 -5.84
C ILE A 19 8.76 23.39 -5.63
N GLU A 20 9.23 23.34 -4.38
CA GLU A 20 10.66 23.24 -4.08
C GLU A 20 11.27 21.90 -4.60
N LEU A 21 10.54 20.79 -4.47
CA LEU A 21 10.99 19.53 -5.03
C LEU A 21 11.07 19.59 -6.57
N ILE A 22 10.07 20.16 -7.24
CA ILE A 22 10.08 20.33 -8.70
C ILE A 22 11.26 21.19 -9.14
N LYS A 23 11.59 22.28 -8.43
CA LYS A 23 12.79 23.10 -8.72
C LYS A 23 14.08 22.28 -8.63
N ARG A 24 14.19 21.37 -7.65
CA ARG A 24 15.36 20.46 -7.56
C ARG A 24 15.44 19.54 -8.77
N ILE A 25 14.30 18.96 -9.20
CA ILE A 25 14.20 18.13 -10.40
C ILE A 25 14.60 18.92 -11.65
N GLU A 26 14.13 20.16 -11.78
CA GLU A 26 14.43 21.07 -12.89
C GLU A 26 15.91 21.45 -12.92
N ALA A 27 16.51 21.80 -11.78
CA ALA A 27 17.92 22.13 -11.67
C ALA A 27 18.83 20.96 -12.08
N ASN A 28 18.37 19.72 -11.94
CA ASN A 28 19.09 18.52 -12.36
C ASN A 28 18.80 18.14 -13.84
N GLY A 29 18.01 18.94 -14.57
CA GLY A 29 17.82 18.78 -16.01
C GLY A 29 16.77 17.73 -16.40
N HIS A 30 15.86 17.36 -15.51
CA HIS A 30 14.86 16.32 -15.77
C HIS A 30 13.51 16.87 -16.26
N THR A 31 13.41 18.16 -16.60
CA THR A 31 12.12 18.76 -16.94
C THR A 31 12.13 19.49 -18.28
N TYR A 32 10.94 19.70 -18.83
CA TYR A 32 10.70 20.60 -19.97
C TYR A 32 9.28 21.16 -19.93
N MET A 33 9.14 22.36 -20.53
CA MET A 33 7.82 22.98 -20.75
C MET A 33 7.25 22.56 -22.11
N SER A 34 6.01 22.15 -22.15
CA SER A 34 5.28 21.90 -23.40
C SER A 34 3.77 22.12 -23.20
N GLY A 35 3.10 22.67 -24.20
CA GLY A 35 1.65 22.94 -24.17
C GLY A 35 1.18 23.82 -23.00
N GLY A 36 2.11 24.50 -22.31
CA GLY A 36 1.87 25.30 -21.11
C GLY A 36 2.04 24.53 -19.79
N ASN A 37 2.34 23.23 -19.82
CA ASN A 37 2.56 22.42 -18.61
C ASN A 37 4.03 22.06 -18.44
N LEU A 38 4.46 21.84 -17.21
CA LEU A 38 5.80 21.33 -16.91
C LEU A 38 5.77 19.81 -16.82
N TYR A 39 6.59 19.16 -17.63
CA TYR A 39 6.71 17.71 -17.70
C TYR A 39 8.03 17.23 -17.09
N TYR A 40 8.01 16.01 -16.54
CA TYR A 40 9.21 15.22 -16.30
C TYR A 40 9.59 14.49 -17.59
N ASP A 41 10.83 14.61 -18.00
CA ASP A 41 11.41 13.91 -19.16
C ASP A 41 12.01 12.57 -18.67
N VAL A 42 11.27 11.48 -18.87
CA VAL A 42 11.69 10.15 -18.36
C VAL A 42 12.96 9.64 -19.05
N SER A 43 13.30 10.15 -20.24
CA SER A 43 14.52 9.75 -20.96
C SER A 43 15.81 10.20 -20.26
N THR A 44 15.71 11.17 -19.36
CA THR A 44 16.83 11.70 -18.58
C THR A 44 17.15 10.89 -17.32
N TYR A 45 16.28 9.93 -16.95
CA TYR A 45 16.45 9.08 -15.77
C TYR A 45 16.63 7.61 -16.20
N ALA A 46 17.87 7.13 -16.14
CA ALA A 46 18.27 5.83 -16.70
C ALA A 46 17.57 4.61 -16.09
N ASP A 47 17.20 4.69 -14.80
CA ASP A 47 16.52 3.61 -14.07
C ASP A 47 15.00 3.69 -14.14
N TYR A 48 14.43 4.55 -15.01
CA TYR A 48 12.97 4.66 -15.14
C TYR A 48 12.33 3.32 -15.51
N GLY A 49 11.28 2.96 -14.78
CA GLY A 49 10.56 1.70 -15.01
C GLY A 49 11.17 0.46 -14.35
N LYS A 50 12.31 0.56 -13.67
CA LYS A 50 12.99 -0.58 -13.05
C LYS A 50 12.12 -1.29 -12.01
N LEU A 51 11.37 -0.56 -11.18
CA LEU A 51 10.44 -1.15 -10.18
C LEU A 51 9.38 -2.01 -10.84
N ALA A 52 8.85 -1.57 -11.96
CA ALA A 52 7.78 -2.24 -12.70
C ALA A 52 8.30 -3.25 -13.73
N ASN A 53 9.62 -3.42 -13.84
CA ASN A 53 10.27 -4.20 -14.90
C ASN A 53 9.77 -3.81 -16.30
N LEU A 54 9.55 -2.50 -16.52
CA LEU A 54 9.09 -1.94 -17.78
C LEU A 54 10.23 -1.97 -18.80
N ARG A 55 9.97 -2.52 -19.97
CA ARG A 55 10.79 -2.31 -21.15
C ARG A 55 10.17 -1.17 -21.95
N LEU A 56 10.78 -0.01 -21.89
CA LEU A 56 10.27 1.20 -22.55
C LEU A 56 10.07 1.01 -24.06
N ASP A 57 10.88 0.14 -24.68
CA ASP A 57 10.82 -0.16 -26.10
C ASP A 57 9.65 -1.08 -26.51
N ASP A 58 9.10 -1.87 -25.58
CA ASP A 58 8.11 -2.89 -25.88
C ASP A 58 6.65 -2.43 -25.73
N GLN A 59 6.41 -1.30 -25.10
CA GLN A 59 5.04 -0.84 -24.83
C GLN A 59 4.55 0.14 -25.88
N LYS A 60 3.46 -0.22 -26.55
CA LYS A 60 2.74 0.70 -27.43
C LYS A 60 2.21 1.88 -26.62
N ALA A 61 2.65 3.07 -26.96
CA ALA A 61 2.11 4.31 -26.43
C ALA A 61 0.58 4.33 -26.54
N GLY A 62 -0.12 4.72 -25.49
CA GLY A 62 -1.55 5.00 -25.55
C GLY A 62 -2.51 3.86 -25.18
N ALA A 63 -2.05 2.75 -24.63
CA ALA A 63 -2.95 1.63 -24.27
C ALA A 63 -4.02 1.98 -23.21
N ARG A 64 -3.87 3.08 -22.43
CA ARG A 64 -4.84 3.54 -21.42
C ARG A 64 -5.13 5.04 -21.41
N VAL A 65 -4.30 5.86 -22.06
CA VAL A 65 -4.47 7.32 -22.11
C VAL A 65 -4.26 7.75 -23.55
N GLY A 66 -5.11 8.63 -24.08
CA GLY A 66 -4.94 9.18 -25.43
C GLY A 66 -3.54 9.79 -25.57
N VAL A 67 -2.96 9.71 -26.76
CA VAL A 67 -1.65 10.28 -27.06
C VAL A 67 -1.69 11.78 -26.76
N ASP A 68 -0.87 12.23 -25.82
CA ASP A 68 -0.67 13.65 -25.54
C ASP A 68 0.47 14.16 -26.44
N GLU A 69 0.12 14.93 -27.46
CA GLU A 69 1.06 15.48 -28.44
C GLU A 69 2.12 16.42 -27.84
N ASN A 70 1.90 16.88 -26.60
CA ASN A 70 2.86 17.72 -25.88
C ASN A 70 4.00 16.92 -25.26
N LYS A 71 3.89 15.60 -25.17
CA LYS A 71 4.92 14.73 -24.58
C LYS A 71 6.01 14.41 -25.60
N ARG A 72 7.28 14.47 -25.15
CA ARG A 72 8.45 14.00 -25.92
C ARG A 72 8.53 12.48 -25.94
N ASN A 73 8.22 11.86 -24.81
CA ASN A 73 8.14 10.41 -24.65
C ASN A 73 6.75 10.05 -24.09
N PRO A 74 6.11 8.96 -24.55
CA PRO A 74 4.78 8.54 -24.08
C PRO A 74 4.65 8.40 -22.57
N TYR A 75 5.74 8.08 -21.88
CA TYR A 75 5.79 7.92 -20.43
C TYR A 75 6.04 9.20 -19.64
N ASP A 76 6.37 10.31 -20.32
CA ASP A 76 6.52 11.60 -19.65
C ASP A 76 5.26 11.96 -18.90
N PHE A 77 5.40 12.59 -17.77
CA PHE A 77 4.27 12.92 -16.91
C PHE A 77 4.35 14.36 -16.40
N VAL A 78 3.19 14.94 -16.11
CA VAL A 78 3.12 16.35 -15.72
C VAL A 78 3.50 16.49 -14.25
N LEU A 79 4.43 17.40 -13.97
CA LEU A 79 4.80 17.85 -12.63
C LEU A 79 3.95 19.03 -12.17
N TRP A 80 3.64 19.96 -13.09
CA TRP A 80 2.82 21.13 -12.80
C TRP A 80 1.90 21.45 -13.98
N PHE A 81 0.59 21.51 -13.71
CA PHE A 81 -0.42 21.87 -14.69
C PHE A 81 -0.72 23.36 -14.63
N THR A 82 -0.50 24.10 -15.73
CA THR A 82 -1.02 25.45 -15.91
C THR A 82 -2.18 25.47 -16.88
N LYS A 83 -2.29 24.45 -17.75
CA LYS A 83 -3.41 24.20 -18.63
C LYS A 83 -3.93 22.78 -18.43
N SER A 84 -5.21 22.64 -18.24
CA SER A 84 -5.88 21.37 -18.06
C SER A 84 -7.16 21.33 -18.88
N LYS A 85 -7.58 20.13 -19.29
CA LYS A 85 -8.91 19.90 -19.86
C LYS A 85 -10.05 20.15 -18.87
N PHE A 86 -9.73 20.31 -17.59
CA PHE A 86 -10.67 20.68 -16.54
C PHE A 86 -10.64 22.18 -16.33
N GLU A 87 -11.49 22.93 -17.05
CA GLU A 87 -11.53 24.40 -17.05
C GLU A 87 -11.87 25.02 -15.67
N ASN A 88 -12.54 24.26 -14.81
CA ASN A 88 -13.00 24.71 -13.48
C ASN A 88 -12.27 23.99 -12.34
N GLN A 89 -10.93 23.97 -12.37
CA GLN A 89 -10.15 23.42 -11.25
C GLN A 89 -10.37 24.28 -10.00
N ALA A 90 -10.96 23.68 -8.95
CA ALA A 90 -11.32 24.37 -7.72
C ALA A 90 -10.12 24.90 -6.93
N LEU A 91 -8.94 24.26 -7.08
CA LEU A 91 -7.73 24.59 -6.35
C LEU A 91 -6.60 24.90 -7.33
N SER A 92 -5.97 26.05 -7.17
CA SER A 92 -4.79 26.46 -7.93
C SER A 92 -3.91 27.38 -7.10
N TRP A 93 -2.62 27.36 -7.38
CA TRP A 93 -1.58 28.12 -6.66
C TRP A 93 -0.65 28.81 -7.63
N GLU A 94 -0.02 29.89 -7.18
CA GLU A 94 1.07 30.53 -7.93
C GLU A 94 2.33 29.68 -7.89
N SER A 95 3.03 29.61 -9.00
CA SER A 95 4.30 28.89 -9.13
C SER A 95 5.24 29.58 -10.12
N PRO A 96 6.54 29.22 -10.17
CA PRO A 96 7.47 29.73 -11.17
C PRO A 96 7.06 29.44 -12.63
N TRP A 97 6.27 28.40 -12.83
CA TRP A 97 5.80 27.96 -14.17
C TRP A 97 4.45 28.55 -14.55
N GLY A 98 3.85 29.34 -13.62
CA GLY A 98 2.54 29.95 -13.79
C GLY A 98 1.51 29.45 -12.77
N LYS A 99 0.37 30.11 -12.72
CA LYS A 99 -0.73 29.70 -11.86
C LYS A 99 -1.28 28.34 -12.32
N GLY A 100 -1.43 27.40 -11.36
CA GLY A 100 -1.83 26.04 -11.68
C GLY A 100 -1.88 25.12 -10.47
N TYR A 101 -1.67 23.84 -10.70
CA TYR A 101 -1.71 22.82 -9.63
C TYR A 101 -0.71 21.69 -9.90
N PRO A 102 -0.25 20.97 -8.85
CA PRO A 102 0.72 19.89 -8.98
C PRO A 102 0.14 18.67 -9.71
N GLY A 103 1.00 17.91 -10.37
CA GLY A 103 0.70 16.55 -10.80
C GLY A 103 0.48 15.63 -9.60
N TRP A 104 -0.24 14.54 -9.79
CA TRP A 104 -0.62 13.63 -8.72
C TRP A 104 0.58 12.98 -7.99
N HIS A 105 1.65 12.66 -8.72
CA HIS A 105 2.78 11.90 -8.14
C HIS A 105 3.68 12.75 -7.25
N ILE A 106 3.83 14.04 -7.53
CA ILE A 106 4.73 14.94 -6.78
C ILE A 106 4.23 15.18 -5.34
N GLU A 107 2.92 15.03 -5.10
CA GLU A 107 2.32 15.18 -3.77
C GLU A 107 2.95 14.19 -2.78
N CYS A 108 2.95 12.92 -3.14
CA CYS A 108 3.48 11.85 -2.29
C CYS A 108 5.00 11.93 -2.13
N SER A 109 5.73 12.23 -3.21
CA SER A 109 7.18 12.42 -3.14
C SER A 109 7.55 13.55 -2.17
N ALA A 110 6.92 14.72 -2.32
CA ALA A 110 7.23 15.90 -1.48
C ALA A 110 6.87 15.67 -0.01
N MET A 111 5.68 15.12 0.26
CA MET A 111 5.25 14.84 1.64
C MET A 111 6.11 13.79 2.31
N SER A 112 6.43 12.69 1.61
CA SER A 112 7.31 11.65 2.16
C SER A 112 8.70 12.19 2.47
N MET A 113 9.30 12.93 1.54
CA MET A 113 10.64 13.51 1.75
C MET A 113 10.66 14.55 2.87
N LYS A 114 9.59 15.31 3.07
CA LYS A 114 9.49 16.29 4.15
C LYS A 114 9.56 15.66 5.54
N TYR A 115 8.85 14.56 5.74
CA TYR A 115 8.70 13.94 7.05
C TYR A 115 9.68 12.79 7.32
N LEU A 116 10.13 12.12 6.27
CA LEU A 116 10.99 10.93 6.37
C LEU A 116 12.41 11.18 5.85
N GLY A 117 12.64 12.34 5.19
CA GLY A 117 13.93 12.67 4.60
C GLY A 117 14.09 12.17 3.16
N ASP A 118 15.27 12.46 2.59
CA ASP A 118 15.63 12.11 1.21
C ASP A 118 15.85 10.60 1.00
N HIS A 119 15.81 9.81 2.07
CA HIS A 119 15.95 8.35 2.06
C HIS A 119 15.24 7.76 3.28
N PHE A 120 14.44 6.72 3.09
CA PHE A 120 13.73 6.04 4.17
C PHE A 120 13.50 4.54 3.86
N ASP A 121 13.02 3.79 4.86
CA ASP A 121 13.03 2.33 4.79
C ASP A 121 11.91 1.76 3.95
N ILE A 122 10.65 2.10 4.20
CA ILE A 122 9.50 1.39 3.65
C ILE A 122 8.50 2.37 3.04
N HIS A 123 8.14 2.14 1.76
CA HIS A 123 7.02 2.80 1.07
C HIS A 123 5.98 1.76 0.65
N THR A 124 4.70 2.08 0.78
CA THR A 124 3.63 1.12 0.56
C THR A 124 2.55 1.64 -0.38
N GLY A 125 1.87 0.74 -1.07
CA GLY A 125 0.73 1.07 -1.90
C GLY A 125 0.01 -0.16 -2.43
N GLY A 126 -1.00 0.05 -3.27
CA GLY A 126 -1.61 -1.03 -4.04
C GLY A 126 -0.72 -1.47 -5.20
N ILE A 127 -0.93 -2.69 -5.69
CA ILE A 127 -0.17 -3.23 -6.83
C ILE A 127 -0.31 -2.36 -8.10
N ASP A 128 -1.41 -1.65 -8.24
CA ASP A 128 -1.69 -0.72 -9.34
C ASP A 128 -0.79 0.52 -9.33
N HIS A 129 -0.11 0.82 -8.23
CA HIS A 129 0.85 1.92 -8.15
C HIS A 129 2.20 1.57 -8.79
N ILE A 130 2.57 0.30 -8.89
CA ILE A 130 3.88 -0.14 -9.39
C ILE A 130 4.18 0.45 -10.79
N PRO A 131 3.30 0.29 -11.80
CA PRO A 131 3.68 0.63 -13.18
C PRO A 131 3.75 2.13 -13.46
N ILE A 132 3.07 2.96 -12.68
CA ILE A 132 2.96 4.40 -12.95
C ILE A 132 3.30 5.22 -11.72
N HIS A 133 2.48 5.16 -10.65
CA HIS A 133 2.56 6.09 -9.53
C HIS A 133 3.92 6.02 -8.82
N HIS A 134 4.27 4.86 -8.30
CA HIS A 134 5.55 4.67 -7.58
C HIS A 134 6.77 4.75 -8.52
N THR A 135 6.63 4.31 -9.77
CA THR A 135 7.69 4.49 -10.78
C THR A 135 7.98 5.98 -11.02
N ASN A 136 6.94 6.82 -11.06
CA ASN A 136 7.08 8.27 -11.23
C ASN A 136 7.61 8.94 -9.95
N GLU A 137 7.20 8.49 -8.77
CA GLU A 137 7.73 8.98 -7.49
C GLU A 137 9.25 8.70 -7.35
N ILE A 138 9.71 7.50 -7.76
CA ILE A 138 11.13 7.17 -7.80
C ILE A 138 11.88 8.15 -8.70
N ALA A 139 11.40 8.35 -9.93
CA ALA A 139 12.01 9.27 -10.87
C ALA A 139 12.08 10.70 -10.32
N GLN A 140 11.01 11.19 -9.68
CA GLN A 140 10.99 12.50 -9.04
C GLN A 140 12.00 12.63 -7.90
N SER A 141 11.98 11.68 -6.98
CA SER A 141 12.76 11.74 -5.74
C SER A 141 14.23 11.47 -5.99
N GLU A 142 14.56 10.46 -6.78
CA GLU A 142 15.93 10.12 -7.14
C GLU A 142 16.50 11.10 -8.18
N GLY A 143 15.68 11.60 -9.10
CA GLY A 143 16.07 12.68 -10.02
C GLY A 143 16.38 13.99 -9.29
N ALA A 144 15.67 14.30 -8.20
CA ALA A 144 15.95 15.47 -7.37
C ALA A 144 17.19 15.33 -6.48
N THR A 145 17.52 14.10 -6.05
CA THR A 145 18.56 13.86 -5.03
C THR A 145 19.83 13.21 -5.56
N GLY A 146 19.74 12.48 -6.67
CA GLY A 146 20.81 11.63 -7.18
C GLY A 146 21.09 10.40 -6.30
N LYS A 147 20.18 10.04 -5.39
CA LYS A 147 20.35 8.97 -4.41
C LYS A 147 19.14 8.06 -4.38
N LYS A 148 19.35 6.79 -3.99
CA LYS A 148 18.26 5.85 -3.76
C LYS A 148 17.29 6.42 -2.73
N TRP A 149 15.98 6.41 -3.03
CA TRP A 149 14.96 7.01 -2.22
C TRP A 149 14.42 6.06 -1.13
N VAL A 150 14.01 4.83 -1.51
CA VAL A 150 13.36 3.87 -0.61
C VAL A 150 14.08 2.53 -0.61
N ASN A 151 14.22 1.91 0.56
CA ASN A 151 14.84 0.58 0.68
C ASN A 151 13.90 -0.54 0.26
N TYR A 152 12.65 -0.54 0.76
CA TYR A 152 11.68 -1.62 0.58
C TYR A 152 10.34 -1.08 0.10
N TRP A 153 9.85 -1.69 -0.97
CA TRP A 153 8.54 -1.40 -1.55
C TRP A 153 7.58 -2.52 -1.20
N LEU A 154 6.47 -2.22 -0.52
CA LEU A 154 5.42 -3.18 -0.23
C LEU A 154 4.15 -2.84 -1.01
N HIS A 155 3.70 -3.80 -1.82
CA HIS A 155 2.49 -3.64 -2.63
C HIS A 155 1.50 -4.75 -2.29
N ASN A 156 0.31 -4.36 -1.88
CA ASN A 156 -0.75 -5.30 -1.62
C ASN A 156 -1.73 -5.40 -2.80
N GLU A 157 -2.23 -6.61 -3.00
CA GLU A 157 -3.30 -6.89 -3.94
C GLU A 157 -4.65 -6.35 -3.45
N PHE A 158 -5.63 -6.37 -4.34
CA PHE A 158 -6.97 -5.86 -4.08
C PHE A 158 -7.81 -6.81 -3.22
N LEU A 159 -8.63 -6.19 -2.38
CA LEU A 159 -9.85 -6.82 -1.88
C LEU A 159 -10.93 -6.68 -2.96
N VAL A 160 -11.44 -7.80 -3.44
CA VAL A 160 -12.49 -7.88 -4.46
C VAL A 160 -13.76 -8.48 -3.88
N VAL A 161 -14.91 -8.05 -4.36
CA VAL A 161 -16.19 -8.64 -3.97
C VAL A 161 -16.54 -9.72 -4.98
N LYS A 162 -16.84 -10.92 -4.52
CA LYS A 162 -17.26 -12.00 -5.40
C LYS A 162 -18.61 -11.62 -6.04
N ASN A 163 -18.64 -11.62 -7.37
CA ASN A 163 -19.88 -11.45 -8.11
C ASN A 163 -20.48 -12.83 -8.39
N ASP A 164 -21.68 -13.09 -7.86
CA ASP A 164 -22.33 -14.40 -7.99
C ASP A 164 -22.69 -14.77 -9.45
N ALA A 165 -22.70 -13.77 -10.36
CA ALA A 165 -23.09 -13.97 -11.75
C ALA A 165 -21.96 -14.39 -12.70
N SER A 166 -20.69 -14.04 -12.43
CA SER A 166 -19.56 -14.27 -13.34
C SER A 166 -18.46 -15.16 -12.79
N GLY A 167 -18.43 -15.43 -11.50
CA GLY A 167 -17.34 -16.15 -10.83
C GLY A 167 -16.05 -15.34 -10.67
N ASP A 168 -15.94 -14.20 -11.35
CA ASP A 168 -14.83 -13.25 -11.23
C ASP A 168 -15.12 -12.19 -10.16
N GLY A 169 -14.07 -11.77 -9.46
CA GLY A 169 -14.21 -10.71 -8.43
C GLY A 169 -14.20 -9.33 -9.06
N ASP A 170 -15.21 -8.52 -8.73
CA ASP A 170 -15.24 -7.11 -9.11
C ASP A 170 -14.49 -6.25 -8.09
N LYS A 171 -13.67 -5.32 -8.58
CA LYS A 171 -13.08 -4.29 -7.75
C LYS A 171 -14.19 -3.45 -7.12
N MET A 172 -14.15 -3.27 -5.78
CA MET A 172 -15.09 -2.39 -5.11
C MET A 172 -14.98 -0.96 -5.64
N SER A 173 -16.09 -0.39 -6.11
CA SER A 173 -16.17 1.00 -6.53
C SER A 173 -17.49 1.65 -6.13
N LYS A 174 -17.46 2.97 -5.88
CA LYS A 174 -18.67 3.73 -5.57
C LYS A 174 -19.66 3.73 -6.74
N SER A 175 -19.17 3.78 -7.96
CA SER A 175 -19.96 3.79 -9.18
C SER A 175 -20.67 2.45 -9.46
N ALA A 176 -20.08 1.34 -9.02
CA ALA A 176 -20.69 0.01 -9.16
C ALA A 176 -21.70 -0.32 -8.05
N GLY A 177 -21.87 0.54 -7.04
CA GLY A 177 -22.79 0.30 -5.92
C GLY A 177 -22.38 -0.83 -4.96
N ASN A 178 -21.23 -1.46 -5.19
CA ASN A 178 -20.70 -2.57 -4.37
C ASN A 178 -19.67 -2.11 -3.34
N PHE A 179 -19.60 -0.80 -3.05
CA PHE A 179 -18.63 -0.22 -2.14
C PHE A 179 -19.03 -0.49 -0.68
N LEU A 180 -18.25 -1.34 0.00
CA LEU A 180 -18.43 -1.65 1.39
C LEU A 180 -17.57 -0.74 2.28
N ARG A 181 -18.16 -0.23 3.36
CA ARG A 181 -17.46 0.53 4.40
C ARG A 181 -17.31 -0.33 5.66
N LEU A 182 -16.35 0.00 6.52
CA LEU A 182 -16.24 -0.64 7.83
C LEU A 182 -17.55 -0.51 8.65
N GLN A 183 -18.29 0.60 8.49
CA GLN A 183 -19.60 0.76 9.11
C GLN A 183 -20.58 -0.33 8.68
N THR A 184 -20.57 -0.73 7.40
CA THR A 184 -21.44 -1.82 6.91
C THR A 184 -21.18 -3.15 7.62
N LEU A 185 -19.91 -3.42 7.99
CA LEU A 185 -19.56 -4.60 8.80
C LEU A 185 -20.13 -4.46 10.22
N ALA A 186 -19.95 -3.30 10.84
CA ALA A 186 -20.46 -3.02 12.19
C ALA A 186 -21.99 -3.13 12.25
N ASP A 187 -22.70 -2.57 11.27
CA ASP A 187 -24.17 -2.61 11.16
C ASP A 187 -24.69 -4.05 11.02
N LYS A 188 -23.87 -4.96 10.47
CA LYS A 188 -24.16 -6.40 10.39
C LYS A 188 -23.64 -7.21 11.59
N GLY A 189 -23.14 -6.55 12.63
CA GLY A 189 -22.69 -7.18 13.88
C GLY A 189 -21.34 -7.86 13.82
N TYR A 190 -20.46 -7.40 12.91
CA TYR A 190 -19.04 -7.79 12.90
C TYR A 190 -18.19 -6.78 13.66
N ASP A 191 -17.19 -7.29 14.38
CA ASP A 191 -16.14 -6.49 14.99
C ASP A 191 -15.04 -6.18 13.97
N ALA A 192 -14.36 -5.04 14.14
CA ALA A 192 -13.21 -4.69 13.30
C ALA A 192 -12.08 -5.75 13.35
N LEU A 193 -11.97 -6.48 14.48
CA LEU A 193 -11.02 -7.60 14.61
C LEU A 193 -11.45 -8.84 13.82
N ASP A 194 -12.74 -9.04 13.54
CA ASP A 194 -13.21 -10.11 12.65
C ASP A 194 -12.69 -9.84 11.23
N TYR A 195 -12.77 -8.58 10.79
CA TYR A 195 -12.25 -8.16 9.49
C TYR A 195 -10.72 -8.26 9.42
N ARG A 196 -10.01 -7.83 10.45
CA ARG A 196 -8.56 -8.04 10.53
C ARG A 196 -8.18 -9.51 10.46
N TYR A 197 -8.90 -10.37 11.18
CA TYR A 197 -8.67 -11.81 11.16
C TYR A 197 -8.92 -12.40 9.77
N PHE A 198 -9.97 -11.97 9.08
CA PHE A 198 -10.25 -12.33 7.69
C PHE A 198 -9.05 -11.98 6.77
N LEU A 199 -8.53 -10.76 6.86
CA LEU A 199 -7.38 -10.33 6.04
C LEU A 199 -6.09 -11.10 6.36
N LEU A 200 -5.84 -11.46 7.62
CA LEU A 200 -4.67 -12.26 8.01
C LEU A 200 -4.69 -13.70 7.45
N GLY A 201 -5.86 -14.16 7.02
CA GLY A 201 -6.02 -15.46 6.36
C GLY A 201 -5.50 -15.50 4.91
N ALA A 202 -5.07 -14.37 4.35
CA ALA A 202 -4.53 -14.29 3.00
C ALA A 202 -3.13 -13.66 2.98
N GLN A 203 -2.32 -14.04 2.00
CA GLN A 203 -1.03 -13.41 1.74
C GLN A 203 -1.27 -12.08 1.01
N TYR A 204 -0.61 -11.00 1.42
CA TYR A 204 -0.90 -9.63 0.96
C TYR A 204 -0.69 -9.42 -0.55
N ARG A 205 0.09 -10.28 -1.23
CA ARG A 205 0.29 -10.25 -2.69
C ARG A 205 -0.78 -10.99 -3.46
N SER A 206 -1.77 -11.58 -2.78
CA SER A 206 -2.87 -12.32 -3.40
C SER A 206 -4.17 -11.56 -3.27
N GLN A 207 -5.00 -11.59 -4.31
CA GLN A 207 -6.35 -11.02 -4.24
C GLN A 207 -7.17 -11.71 -3.14
N VAL A 208 -7.88 -10.92 -2.37
CA VAL A 208 -8.76 -11.40 -1.31
C VAL A 208 -10.20 -11.25 -1.76
N PHE A 209 -10.90 -12.38 -1.85
CA PHE A 209 -12.30 -12.42 -2.22
C PHE A 209 -13.18 -12.24 -0.98
N PHE A 210 -13.85 -11.11 -0.92
CA PHE A 210 -14.80 -10.84 0.13
C PHE A 210 -16.14 -11.53 -0.13
N SER A 211 -16.66 -12.23 0.87
CA SER A 211 -18.05 -12.66 0.95
C SER A 211 -18.53 -12.64 2.40
N TRP A 212 -19.82 -12.59 2.60
CA TRP A 212 -20.39 -12.64 3.95
C TRP A 212 -20.12 -13.98 4.64
N ASP A 213 -20.09 -15.08 3.89
CA ASP A 213 -19.75 -16.41 4.42
C ASP A 213 -18.28 -16.48 4.87
N ALA A 214 -17.36 -15.87 4.11
CA ALA A 214 -15.96 -15.77 4.50
C ALA A 214 -15.78 -14.92 5.75
N MET A 215 -16.52 -13.81 5.88
CA MET A 215 -16.56 -12.99 7.10
C MET A 215 -17.12 -13.74 8.31
N GLU A 216 -18.20 -14.49 8.15
CA GLU A 216 -18.78 -15.27 9.25
C GLU A 216 -17.82 -16.40 9.67
N SER A 217 -17.16 -17.04 8.72
CA SER A 217 -16.12 -18.04 8.99
C SER A 217 -14.95 -17.44 9.79
N ALA A 218 -14.46 -16.26 9.39
CA ALA A 218 -13.39 -15.56 10.08
C ALA A 218 -13.78 -15.15 11.51
N LYS A 219 -15.00 -14.63 11.71
CA LYS A 219 -15.56 -14.29 13.02
C LYS A 219 -15.61 -15.51 13.94
N ASN A 220 -16.10 -16.64 13.45
CA ASN A 220 -16.21 -17.87 14.21
C ASN A 220 -14.82 -18.43 14.57
N ALA A 221 -13.88 -18.42 13.62
CA ALA A 221 -12.51 -18.85 13.84
C ALA A 221 -11.79 -17.96 14.88
N ARG A 222 -11.94 -16.62 14.78
CA ARG A 222 -11.40 -15.70 15.79
C ARG A 222 -11.98 -15.92 17.17
N LYS A 223 -13.31 -16.09 17.28
CA LYS A 223 -13.97 -16.38 18.56
C LYS A 223 -13.45 -17.69 19.18
N ALA A 224 -13.28 -18.73 18.38
CA ALA A 224 -12.72 -19.99 18.84
C ALA A 224 -11.27 -19.85 19.32
N LEU A 225 -10.43 -19.06 18.61
CA LEU A 225 -9.07 -18.75 19.02
C LEU A 225 -9.05 -18.02 20.37
N VAL A 226 -9.84 -16.94 20.50
CA VAL A 226 -9.94 -16.17 21.75
C VAL A 226 -10.41 -17.03 22.91
N LYS A 227 -11.41 -17.88 22.70
CA LYS A 227 -11.90 -18.82 23.74
C LYS A 227 -10.77 -19.76 24.19
N ARG A 228 -9.99 -20.32 23.25
CA ARG A 228 -8.86 -21.18 23.61
C ARG A 228 -7.78 -20.44 24.36
N ALA A 229 -7.40 -19.25 23.91
CA ALA A 229 -6.44 -18.42 24.63
C ALA A 229 -6.89 -18.12 26.06
N ALA A 230 -8.18 -17.82 26.27
CA ALA A 230 -8.73 -17.63 27.60
C ALA A 230 -8.60 -18.89 28.47
N GLN A 231 -8.88 -20.08 27.93
CA GLN A 231 -8.71 -21.36 28.65
C GLN A 231 -7.25 -21.62 29.01
N ILE A 232 -6.30 -21.30 28.13
CA ILE A 232 -4.86 -21.42 28.41
C ILE A 232 -4.46 -20.47 29.55
N ILE A 233 -4.90 -19.21 29.48
CA ILE A 233 -4.63 -18.21 30.55
C ILE A 233 -5.18 -18.68 31.89
N GLU A 234 -6.39 -19.21 31.91
CA GLU A 234 -6.99 -19.75 33.13
C GLU A 234 -6.21 -20.95 33.68
N ALA A 235 -5.87 -21.92 32.83
CA ALA A 235 -5.13 -23.12 33.22
C ALA A 235 -3.68 -22.84 33.68
N SER A 236 -3.04 -21.81 33.13
CA SER A 236 -1.72 -21.35 33.55
C SER A 236 -1.76 -20.40 34.74
N HIS A 237 -2.94 -20.06 35.27
CA HIS A 237 -3.13 -19.00 36.27
C HIS A 237 -2.48 -17.67 35.86
N GLY A 238 -2.44 -17.39 34.56
CA GLY A 238 -1.83 -16.19 33.98
C GLY A 238 -0.30 -16.14 34.06
N LYS A 239 0.37 -17.28 34.31
CA LYS A 239 1.82 -17.36 34.44
C LYS A 239 2.43 -18.05 33.22
N ALA A 240 3.26 -17.32 32.47
CA ALA A 240 4.07 -17.92 31.43
C ALA A 240 5.25 -18.71 32.02
N SER A 241 5.66 -19.77 31.32
CA SER A 241 6.86 -20.52 31.68
C SER A 241 8.12 -19.66 31.55
N SER A 242 9.04 -19.77 32.48
CA SER A 242 10.35 -19.12 32.42
C SER A 242 11.29 -19.76 31.38
N SER A 243 10.99 -20.98 30.95
CA SER A 243 11.71 -21.71 29.90
C SER A 243 10.74 -22.46 29.01
N LEU A 244 10.99 -22.43 27.71
CA LEU A 244 10.16 -23.11 26.71
C LEU A 244 10.77 -24.49 26.41
N GLY A 245 9.91 -25.50 26.35
CA GLY A 245 10.27 -26.81 25.83
C GLY A 245 10.51 -26.76 24.31
N LYS A 246 11.19 -27.75 23.76
CA LYS A 246 11.48 -27.81 22.31
C LYS A 246 10.26 -27.68 21.42
N LYS A 247 9.12 -28.19 21.85
CA LYS A 247 7.86 -28.17 21.09
C LYS A 247 7.27 -26.78 21.01
N ALA A 248 7.18 -26.08 22.16
CA ALA A 248 6.73 -24.70 22.23
C ALA A 248 7.65 -23.76 21.42
N GLN A 249 8.96 -23.92 21.57
CA GLN A 249 9.95 -23.19 20.79
C GLN A 249 9.77 -23.43 19.28
N GLY A 250 9.49 -24.67 18.86
CA GLY A 250 9.23 -25.02 17.46
C GLY A 250 8.04 -24.29 16.85
N TYR A 251 6.97 -24.03 17.62
CA TYR A 251 5.82 -23.23 17.13
C TYR A 251 6.20 -21.75 17.00
N ILE A 252 6.96 -21.20 17.94
CA ILE A 252 7.43 -19.82 17.87
C ILE A 252 8.36 -19.64 16.67
N ASP A 253 9.29 -20.58 16.46
CA ASP A 253 10.22 -20.52 15.33
C ASP A 253 9.47 -20.62 14.00
N SER A 254 8.46 -21.48 13.91
CA SER A 254 7.60 -21.62 12.72
C SER A 254 6.80 -20.32 12.46
N PHE A 255 6.27 -19.71 13.52
CA PHE A 255 5.54 -18.45 13.41
C PHE A 255 6.45 -17.32 12.93
N LYS A 256 7.64 -17.16 13.51
CA LYS A 256 8.64 -16.17 13.12
C LYS A 256 9.10 -16.38 11.69
N ALA A 257 9.49 -17.61 11.35
CA ALA A 257 9.93 -17.94 9.99
C ALA A 257 8.86 -17.61 8.93
N ALA A 258 7.57 -17.81 9.24
CA ALA A 258 6.48 -17.43 8.34
C ALA A 258 6.39 -15.90 8.16
N LEU A 259 6.57 -15.12 9.23
CA LEU A 259 6.58 -13.66 9.13
C LEU A 259 7.82 -13.12 8.42
N GLU A 260 8.98 -13.74 8.65
CA GLU A 260 10.23 -13.40 7.96
C GLU A 260 10.23 -13.79 6.48
N ASN A 261 9.37 -14.73 6.10
CA ASN A 261 9.16 -15.14 4.71
C ASN A 261 8.06 -14.28 4.06
N ASP A 262 8.40 -13.04 3.74
CA ASP A 262 7.52 -12.09 3.03
C ASP A 262 6.12 -11.94 3.67
N LEU A 263 6.07 -11.85 5.00
CA LEU A 263 4.84 -11.70 5.78
C LEU A 263 3.78 -12.78 5.46
N ALA A 264 4.19 -14.05 5.39
CA ALA A 264 3.29 -15.16 5.12
C ALA A 264 2.31 -15.39 6.28
N THR A 265 1.39 -14.44 6.48
CA THR A 265 0.44 -14.43 7.61
C THR A 265 -0.45 -15.68 7.69
N PRO A 266 -0.90 -16.33 6.57
CA PRO A 266 -1.64 -17.58 6.67
C PRO A 266 -0.85 -18.69 7.36
N GLN A 267 0.45 -18.81 7.07
CA GLN A 267 1.33 -19.79 7.69
C GLN A 267 1.59 -19.46 9.17
N ALA A 268 1.80 -18.17 9.49
CA ALA A 268 1.93 -17.73 10.87
C ALA A 268 0.66 -18.04 11.68
N MET A 269 -0.53 -17.75 11.13
CA MET A 269 -1.81 -18.08 11.74
C MET A 269 -1.99 -19.59 11.92
N SER A 270 -1.52 -20.40 10.97
CA SER A 270 -1.54 -21.86 11.09
C SER A 270 -0.67 -22.33 12.27
N ALA A 271 0.56 -21.82 12.39
CA ALA A 271 1.45 -22.15 13.52
C ALA A 271 0.81 -21.78 14.87
N LEU A 272 0.19 -20.59 14.96
CA LEU A 272 -0.54 -20.16 16.16
C LEU A 272 -1.69 -21.10 16.48
N HIS A 273 -2.53 -21.47 15.49
CA HIS A 273 -3.64 -22.38 15.71
C HIS A 273 -3.20 -23.78 16.13
N LEU A 274 -2.09 -24.28 15.61
CA LEU A 274 -1.52 -25.56 16.00
C LEU A 274 -1.05 -25.50 17.45
N ALA A 275 -0.32 -24.46 17.82
CA ALA A 275 0.18 -24.27 19.19
C ALA A 275 -0.96 -24.28 20.24
N VAL A 276 -1.99 -23.45 20.04
CA VAL A 276 -3.10 -23.34 20.99
C VAL A 276 -4.04 -24.56 21.01
N LYS A 277 -3.93 -25.46 20.04
CA LYS A 277 -4.67 -26.73 19.98
C LYS A 277 -3.89 -27.93 20.51
N ASP A 278 -2.61 -27.77 20.70
CA ASP A 278 -1.74 -28.87 21.12
C ASP A 278 -1.96 -29.23 22.59
N SER A 279 -2.57 -30.38 22.81
CA SER A 279 -2.86 -30.87 24.16
C SER A 279 -1.62 -31.38 24.92
N GLU A 280 -0.49 -31.53 24.24
CA GLU A 280 0.77 -31.94 24.87
C GLU A 280 1.59 -30.74 25.38
N LEU A 281 1.23 -29.52 24.98
CA LEU A 281 1.83 -28.32 25.56
C LEU A 281 1.23 -28.04 26.94
N LYS A 282 2.10 -27.75 27.92
CA LYS A 282 1.66 -27.21 29.19
C LYS A 282 1.07 -25.82 28.99
N ALA A 283 0.06 -25.46 29.78
CA ALA A 283 -0.60 -24.16 29.65
C ALA A 283 0.37 -22.99 29.81
N GLU A 284 1.37 -23.10 30.68
CA GLU A 284 2.40 -22.09 30.92
C GLU A 284 3.39 -21.94 29.73
N GLU A 285 3.54 -22.98 28.90
CA GLU A 285 4.37 -22.94 27.69
C GLU A 285 3.57 -22.44 26.47
N ALA A 286 2.26 -22.55 26.52
CA ALA A 286 1.36 -22.09 25.47
C ALA A 286 0.93 -20.61 25.63
N LEU A 287 1.17 -20.03 26.81
CA LEU A 287 0.93 -18.62 27.14
C LEU A 287 2.13 -17.75 26.71
#